data_113a4ef00c93be95846f5b690c881f7d
#
_entry.id   113a4ef00c93be95846f5b690c881f7d
#
_cell.length_a   1.000
_cell.length_b   1.000
_cell.length_c   1.000
_cell.angle_alpha   90.00
_cell.angle_beta   90.00
_cell.angle_gamma   90.00
#
_symmetry.space_group_name_H-M   'P 1'
#
loop_
_entity.id
_entity.type
_entity.pdbx_description
1 polymer ?
#
loop_
_entity_poly.entity_id
_entity_poly.type
_entity_poly.pdbx_seq_one_letter_code
_entity_poly.pdbx_strand_id
1 'polypeptide(L)'
;MFNQPSRVRVNFEYDRKRNYNIDEDIESSDYIYSQTVFNIHQLYANKLRRACFKLKFKHGNYGILESTFIDYFEQMKKRDSDMRLETENGKNIPKLNEWSDTILKELEEESFKVKK
;
A
#
# COMPACT_ATOMS: atom_id res chain seq x y z
N MET A 1 -3.27 16.22 5.76
CA MET A 1 -2.87 15.96 5.00
C MET A 1 -2.94 15.94 4.37
N PHE A 2 -2.92 16.27 4.80
CA PHE A 2 -2.36 16.13 4.31
C PHE A 2 -1.86 16.54 3.27
N ASN A 3 -1.37 17.32 2.99
CA ASN A 3 -0.43 17.71 2.07
C ASN A 3 0.84 17.01 2.17
N GLN A 4 1.07 16.30 3.22
CA GLN A 4 2.28 15.62 3.49
C GLN A 4 2.60 14.55 2.46
N PRO A 5 1.61 13.79 1.96
CA PRO A 5 1.92 12.79 0.94
C PRO A 5 2.55 13.39 -0.31
N SER A 6 2.10 14.57 -0.69
CA SER A 6 2.67 15.24 -1.83
C SER A 6 4.12 15.60 -1.61
N ARG A 7 4.42 16.09 -0.45
CA ARG A 7 5.77 16.50 -0.13
C ARG A 7 6.72 15.30 -0.14
N VAL A 8 6.27 14.20 0.43
CA VAL A 8 7.08 13.00 0.44
C VAL A 8 7.35 12.52 -0.97
N ARG A 9 6.33 12.60 -1.83
CA ARG A 9 6.49 12.18 -3.21
C ARG A 9 7.53 13.01 -3.94
N VAL A 10 7.52 14.31 -3.72
CA VAL A 10 8.48 15.17 -4.36
C VAL A 10 9.90 14.84 -3.93
N ASN A 11 10.09 14.63 -2.63
CA ASN A 11 11.39 14.26 -2.12
C ASN A 11 11.90 12.97 -2.71
N PHE A 12 11.01 12.01 -2.84
CA PHE A 12 11.38 10.72 -3.39
C PHE A 12 11.83 10.86 -4.85
N GLU A 13 11.11 11.64 -5.63
CA GLU A 13 11.46 11.86 -7.02
C GLU A 13 12.79 12.58 -7.16
N TYR A 14 13.03 13.52 -6.27
CA TYR A 14 14.29 14.24 -6.29
C TYR A 14 15.47 13.30 -6.05
N ASP A 15 15.35 12.43 -5.06
CA ASP A 15 16.39 11.47 -4.77
C ASP A 15 16.63 10.54 -5.95
N ARG A 16 15.57 10.12 -6.60
CA ARG A 16 15.69 9.25 -7.75
C ARG A 16 16.44 9.93 -8.89
N LYS A 17 16.18 11.20 -9.11
CA LYS A 17 16.88 11.95 -10.13
C LYS A 17 18.36 12.08 -9.83
N ARG A 18 18.68 12.27 -8.58
CA ARG A 18 20.07 12.39 -8.18
C ARG A 18 20.85 11.12 -8.45
N ASN A 19 20.16 10.00 -8.40
CA ASN A 19 20.81 8.70 -8.52
C ASN A 19 20.59 8.04 -9.86
N TYR A 20 20.06 8.76 -10.83
CA TYR A 20 19.65 8.12 -12.06
C TYR A 20 20.81 7.53 -12.87
N ASN A 21 22.04 7.98 -12.62
CA ASN A 21 23.20 7.44 -13.31
C ASN A 21 23.72 6.16 -12.69
N ILE A 22 23.17 5.78 -11.56
CA ILE A 22 23.57 4.58 -10.87
C ILE A 22 22.61 3.49 -11.29
N ASP A 23 23.04 2.51 -11.94
CA ASP A 23 22.28 1.32 -12.33
C ASP A 23 20.74 1.53 -12.36
N GLU A 24 20.22 1.82 -13.52
CA GLU A 24 18.78 2.07 -13.71
C GLU A 24 17.91 0.91 -13.29
N ASP A 25 18.38 -0.32 -13.50
CA ASP A 25 17.59 -1.49 -13.18
C ASP A 25 17.39 -1.62 -11.66
N ILE A 26 18.45 -1.40 -10.91
CA ILE A 26 18.36 -1.47 -9.45
C ILE A 26 17.45 -0.36 -8.94
N GLU A 27 17.62 0.84 -9.46
CA GLU A 27 16.80 1.97 -9.05
C GLU A 27 15.34 1.73 -9.37
N SER A 28 15.08 1.18 -10.54
CA SER A 28 13.72 0.89 -10.97
C SER A 28 13.06 -0.13 -10.06
N SER A 29 13.77 -1.21 -9.72
CA SER A 29 13.19 -2.23 -8.85
C SER A 29 13.00 -1.72 -7.42
N ASP A 30 13.92 -0.86 -6.95
CA ASP A 30 13.75 -0.24 -5.62
C ASP A 30 12.51 0.62 -5.60
N TYR A 31 12.27 1.36 -6.66
CA TYR A 31 11.08 2.19 -6.77
C TYR A 31 9.82 1.33 -6.76
N ILE A 32 9.79 0.28 -7.56
CA ILE A 32 8.63 -0.61 -7.62
C ILE A 32 8.39 -1.26 -6.27
N TYR A 33 9.44 -1.68 -5.60
CA TYR A 33 9.32 -2.29 -4.28
C TYR A 33 8.70 -1.32 -3.28
N SER A 34 9.25 -0.11 -3.20
CA SER A 34 8.75 0.90 -2.28
C SER A 34 7.31 1.27 -2.60
N GLN A 35 7.01 1.40 -3.88
CA GLN A 35 5.65 1.73 -4.30
C GLN A 35 4.69 0.60 -3.95
N THR A 36 5.12 -0.64 -4.08
CA THR A 36 4.28 -1.79 -3.76
C THR A 36 3.99 -1.84 -2.26
N VAL A 37 5.00 -1.59 -1.43
CA VAL A 37 4.80 -1.50 0.01
C VAL A 37 3.76 -0.42 0.33
N PHE A 38 3.95 0.76 -0.24
CA PHE A 38 3.02 1.86 -0.03
C PHE A 38 1.61 1.48 -0.47
N ASN A 39 1.50 0.83 -1.62
CA ASN A 39 0.20 0.46 -2.18
C ASN A 39 -0.52 -0.58 -1.33
N ILE A 40 0.23 -1.51 -0.72
CA ILE A 40 -0.38 -2.47 0.20
C ILE A 40 -0.98 -1.74 1.39
N HIS A 41 -0.24 -0.81 1.96
CA HIS A 41 -0.73 -0.03 3.10
C HIS A 41 -1.94 0.81 2.68
N GLN A 42 -1.88 1.42 1.53
CA GLN A 42 -2.98 2.24 1.04
C GLN A 42 -4.23 1.40 0.80
N LEU A 43 -4.05 0.21 0.24
CA LEU A 43 -5.15 -0.69 -0.02
C LEU A 43 -5.92 -1.00 1.26
N TYR A 44 -5.19 -1.37 2.31
CA TYR A 44 -5.86 -1.74 3.56
C TYR A 44 -6.37 -0.53 4.32
N ALA A 45 -5.74 0.63 4.16
CA ALA A 45 -6.29 1.85 4.70
C ALA A 45 -7.63 2.17 4.05
N ASN A 46 -7.73 1.96 2.75
CA ASN A 46 -8.99 2.20 2.04
C ASN A 46 -10.06 1.20 2.46
N LYS A 47 -9.68 -0.06 2.61
CA LYS A 47 -10.62 -1.09 3.07
C LYS A 47 -11.13 -0.77 4.48
N LEU A 48 -10.22 -0.37 5.36
CA LEU A 48 -10.58 -0.02 6.71
C LEU A 48 -11.52 1.18 6.74
N ARG A 49 -11.20 2.19 5.96
CA ARG A 49 -12.04 3.39 5.90
C ARG A 49 -13.46 3.04 5.46
N ARG A 50 -13.56 2.21 4.44
CA ARG A 50 -14.88 1.77 3.94
C ARG A 50 -15.64 0.98 5.00
N ALA A 51 -14.95 0.08 5.68
CA ALA A 51 -15.57 -0.72 6.75
C ALA A 51 -16.03 0.16 7.90
N CYS A 52 -15.19 1.12 8.29
CA CYS A 52 -15.53 2.04 9.38
C CYS A 52 -16.69 2.93 8.99
N PHE A 53 -16.75 3.35 7.75
CA PHE A 53 -17.85 4.18 7.27
C PHE A 53 -19.18 3.43 7.43
N LYS A 54 -19.19 2.16 7.09
CA LYS A 54 -20.40 1.35 7.25
C LYS A 54 -20.81 1.21 8.72
N LEU A 55 -19.84 1.03 9.60
CA LEU A 55 -20.13 0.87 11.02
C LEU A 55 -20.55 2.17 11.69
N LYS A 56 -20.20 3.28 11.10
CA LYS A 56 -20.51 4.58 11.62
C LYS A 56 -22.00 4.79 11.84
N PHE A 57 -22.83 4.11 11.09
CA PHE A 57 -24.29 4.24 11.21
C PHE A 57 -24.90 3.32 12.26
N LYS A 58 -24.06 2.57 12.96
CA LYS A 58 -24.53 1.67 14.01
C LYS A 58 -24.06 2.18 15.35
N HIS A 59 -25.00 2.51 16.21
CA HIS A 59 -24.68 3.09 17.51
C HIS A 59 -24.07 2.09 18.47
N GLY A 60 -23.15 2.55 19.29
CA GLY A 60 -22.63 1.75 20.40
C GLY A 60 -21.65 0.66 20.01
N ASN A 61 -21.02 0.77 18.85
CA ASN A 61 -20.15 -0.29 18.36
C ASN A 61 -18.68 0.05 18.40
N TYR A 62 -18.22 0.65 19.49
CA TYR A 62 -16.82 1.00 19.61
C TYR A 62 -15.92 -0.23 19.64
N GLY A 63 -16.37 -1.30 20.32
CA GLY A 63 -15.60 -2.54 20.33
C GLY A 63 -15.45 -3.15 18.96
N ILE A 64 -16.52 -3.05 18.15
CA ILE A 64 -16.48 -3.56 16.78
C ILE A 64 -15.56 -2.74 15.92
N LEU A 65 -15.57 -1.42 16.10
CA LEU A 65 -14.65 -0.56 15.35
C LEU A 65 -13.20 -0.92 15.66
N GLU A 66 -12.90 -1.11 16.94
CA GLU A 66 -11.55 -1.44 17.35
C GLU A 66 -11.11 -2.79 16.80
N SER A 67 -11.96 -3.80 16.89
CA SER A 67 -11.60 -5.12 16.40
C SER A 67 -11.51 -5.11 14.88
N THR A 68 -12.32 -4.30 14.21
CA THR A 68 -12.22 -4.16 12.75
C THR A 68 -10.88 -3.54 12.35
N PHE A 69 -10.46 -2.53 13.09
CA PHE A 69 -9.17 -1.91 12.83
C PHE A 69 -8.03 -2.92 12.99
N ILE A 70 -8.06 -3.66 14.10
CA ILE A 70 -7.03 -4.66 14.37
C ILE A 70 -7.00 -5.72 13.28
N ASP A 71 -8.17 -6.16 12.84
CA ASP A 71 -8.30 -7.17 11.81
C ASP A 71 -7.64 -6.73 10.50
N TYR A 72 -7.97 -5.54 10.03
CA TYR A 72 -7.39 -5.06 8.77
C TYR A 72 -5.92 -4.76 8.92
N PHE A 73 -5.49 -4.29 10.08
CA PHE A 73 -4.09 -4.04 10.32
C PHE A 73 -3.27 -5.34 10.26
N GLU A 74 -3.81 -6.41 10.86
CA GLU A 74 -3.14 -7.70 10.81
C GLU A 74 -3.09 -8.27 9.40
N GLN A 75 -4.16 -8.10 8.65
CA GLN A 75 -4.17 -8.52 7.25
C GLN A 75 -3.13 -7.77 6.44
N MET A 76 -3.04 -6.47 6.68
CA MET A 76 -2.07 -5.64 5.98
C MET A 76 -0.64 -6.08 6.30
N LYS A 77 -0.37 -6.32 7.59
CA LYS A 77 0.96 -6.76 7.99
C LYS A 77 1.32 -8.09 7.35
N LYS A 78 0.36 -8.99 7.27
CA LYS A 78 0.60 -10.28 6.66
C LYS A 78 0.90 -10.15 5.17
N ARG A 79 0.11 -9.35 4.44
CA ARG A 79 0.35 -9.15 3.02
C ARG A 79 1.71 -8.52 2.79
N ASP A 80 2.06 -7.54 3.61
CA ASP A 80 3.36 -6.88 3.49
C ASP A 80 4.48 -7.87 3.74
N SER A 81 4.35 -8.67 4.78
CA SER A 81 5.36 -9.66 5.12
C SER A 81 5.51 -10.72 4.01
N ASP A 82 4.38 -11.21 3.49
CA ASP A 82 4.41 -12.18 2.39
C ASP A 82 5.08 -11.60 1.16
N MET A 83 4.77 -10.35 0.85
CA MET A 83 5.37 -9.69 -0.30
C MET A 83 6.88 -9.56 -0.15
N ARG A 84 7.32 -9.13 1.03
CA ARG A 84 8.76 -8.98 1.28
C ARG A 84 9.48 -10.32 1.16
N LEU A 85 8.86 -11.35 1.69
CA LEU A 85 9.45 -12.68 1.67
C LEU A 85 9.51 -13.25 0.25
N GLU A 86 8.40 -13.21 -0.46
CA GLU A 86 8.32 -13.79 -1.79
C GLU A 86 9.18 -13.04 -2.81
N THR A 87 9.32 -11.75 -2.64
CA THR A 87 10.14 -10.96 -3.55
C THR A 87 11.58 -10.85 -3.10
N GLU A 88 11.92 -11.48 -1.97
CA GLU A 88 13.27 -11.40 -1.39
C GLU A 88 13.66 -9.94 -1.21
N ASN A 89 12.77 -9.18 -0.58
CA ASN A 89 12.95 -7.75 -0.33
C ASN A 89 13.15 -6.95 -1.62
N GLY A 90 12.44 -7.37 -2.67
CA GLY A 90 12.47 -6.68 -3.94
C GLY A 90 13.52 -7.17 -4.90
N LYS A 91 14.31 -8.18 -4.53
CA LYS A 91 15.36 -8.70 -5.40
C LYS A 91 14.85 -9.65 -6.46
N ASN A 92 13.75 -10.33 -6.16
CA ASN A 92 13.15 -11.24 -7.13
C ASN A 92 12.21 -10.41 -8.04
N ILE A 93 12.75 -9.97 -9.16
CA ILE A 93 12.05 -9.04 -10.03
C ILE A 93 10.74 -9.59 -10.60
N PRO A 94 10.70 -10.81 -11.12
CA PRO A 94 9.42 -11.34 -11.63
C PRO A 94 8.35 -11.39 -10.56
N LYS A 95 8.71 -11.82 -9.34
CA LYS A 95 7.74 -11.84 -8.24
C LYS A 95 7.32 -10.45 -7.84
N LEU A 96 8.26 -9.51 -7.83
CA LEU A 96 7.95 -8.15 -7.49
C LEU A 96 6.93 -7.56 -8.47
N ASN A 97 7.13 -7.82 -9.75
CA ASN A 97 6.19 -7.33 -10.76
C ASN A 97 4.82 -7.96 -10.60
N GLU A 98 4.75 -9.23 -10.25
CA GLU A 98 3.47 -9.89 -9.99
C GLU A 98 2.75 -9.23 -8.82
N TRP A 99 3.48 -8.99 -7.74
CA TRP A 99 2.90 -8.35 -6.57
C TRP A 99 2.43 -6.95 -6.88
N SER A 100 3.26 -6.20 -7.60
CA SER A 100 2.92 -4.83 -7.98
C SER A 100 1.62 -4.80 -8.78
N ASP A 101 1.51 -5.65 -9.79
CA ASP A 101 0.32 -5.70 -10.64
C ASP A 101 -0.91 -6.12 -9.85
N THR A 102 -0.77 -7.11 -8.99
CA THR A 102 -1.88 -7.61 -8.20
C THR A 102 -2.41 -6.54 -7.25
N ILE A 103 -1.50 -5.87 -6.55
CA ILE A 103 -1.89 -4.85 -5.59
C ILE A 103 -2.51 -3.65 -6.28
N LEU A 104 -1.97 -3.24 -7.42
CA LEU A 104 -2.55 -2.13 -8.18
C LEU A 104 -3.98 -2.45 -8.62
N LYS A 105 -4.18 -3.68 -9.06
CA LYS A 105 -5.51 -4.11 -9.46
C LYS A 105 -6.48 -4.08 -8.29
N GLU A 106 -6.05 -4.56 -7.14
CA GLU A 106 -6.90 -4.55 -5.95
C GLU A 106 -7.22 -3.12 -5.50
N LEU A 107 -6.23 -2.23 -5.61
CA LEU A 107 -6.45 -0.81 -5.29
C LEU A 107 -7.53 -0.22 -6.20
N GLU A 108 -7.44 -0.53 -7.47
CA GLU A 108 -8.41 -0.04 -8.44
C GLU A 108 -9.80 -0.55 -8.12
N GLU A 109 -9.90 -1.84 -7.82
CA GLU A 109 -11.18 -2.44 -7.47
C GLU A 109 -11.76 -1.81 -6.20
N GLU A 110 -10.91 -1.56 -5.22
CA GLU A 110 -11.36 -0.94 -3.98
C GLU A 110 -11.83 0.49 -4.22
N SER A 111 -11.19 1.18 -5.13
CA SER A 111 -11.57 2.52 -5.51
C SER A 111 -13.00 2.57 -6.07
N PHE A 112 -13.35 1.59 -6.89
CA PHE A 112 -14.71 1.49 -7.40
C PHE A 112 -15.72 1.26 -6.29
N LYS A 113 -15.36 0.43 -5.31
CA LYS A 113 -16.27 0.17 -4.20
C LYS A 113 -16.53 1.41 -3.37
N VAL A 114 -15.51 2.24 -3.21
CA VAL A 114 -15.66 3.46 -2.43
C VAL A 114 -16.58 4.44 -3.13
N LYS A 115 -16.50 4.50 -4.45
CA LYS A 115 -17.31 5.44 -5.21
C LYS A 115 -18.80 5.11 -5.21
N LYS A 116 -19.13 3.89 -4.89
CA LYS A 116 -20.54 3.51 -4.82
C LYS A 116 -21.09 3.71 -3.43
#